data_3f5ab7180943f733d5bfef32427d4490
#
_entry.id   3f5ab7180943f733d5bfef32427d4490
#
_cell.length_a   1.000
_cell.length_b   1.000
_cell.length_c   1.000
_cell.angle_alpha   90.00
_cell.angle_beta   90.00
_cell.angle_gamma   90.00
#
_symmetry.space_group_name_H-M   'P 1'
#
loop_
_entity.id
_entity.type
_entity.pdbx_description
1 polymer ?
#
loop_
_entity_poly.entity_id
_entity_poly.type
_entity_poly.pdbx_seq_one_letter_code
_entity_poly.pdbx_strand_id
1 'polypeptide(L)'
;MNKNKLKIFVTSKDDSSKRISLSTIEELSKDRSNTKSKITIEPKNKRQEILGFGGSFTEASSSIYKELDEDKKEEIIESYFGENGNKYSMARTHINSCDFSLGNYAHVEDKNDLELKTFSLERNKISLIPMINDALKKRKNNIRIMASPWSPPAWMKTTGEMNFGGKLKSEYRDTWANY
;
A
#
# COMPACT_ATOMS: atom_id res chain seq x y z
N MET A 1 -4.58 13.28 -38.74
CA MET A 1 -5.51 13.06 -37.58
C MET A 1 -5.10 11.78 -36.88
N ASN A 2 -4.56 11.87 -35.67
CA ASN A 2 -4.30 10.69 -34.87
C ASN A 2 -5.65 10.02 -34.54
N LYS A 3 -5.93 8.87 -35.17
CA LYS A 3 -7.06 8.03 -34.77
C LYS A 3 -6.78 7.57 -33.33
N ASN A 4 -7.60 8.01 -32.39
CA ASN A 4 -7.50 7.58 -30.99
C ASN A 4 -7.75 6.08 -30.93
N LYS A 5 -6.68 5.31 -30.75
CA LYS A 5 -6.78 3.86 -30.57
C LYS A 5 -7.27 3.60 -29.14
N LEU A 6 -8.31 2.80 -29.00
CA LEU A 6 -8.80 2.34 -27.70
C LEU A 6 -8.09 1.04 -27.31
N LYS A 7 -7.41 1.04 -26.17
CA LYS A 7 -6.85 -0.16 -25.56
C LYS A 7 -7.84 -0.72 -24.55
N ILE A 8 -8.12 -2.00 -24.66
CA ILE A 8 -9.03 -2.71 -23.75
C ILE A 8 -8.27 -3.82 -23.06
N PHE A 9 -8.24 -3.77 -21.73
CA PHE A 9 -7.70 -4.83 -20.90
C PHE A 9 -8.87 -5.60 -20.29
N VAL A 10 -8.89 -6.93 -20.52
CA VAL A 10 -9.99 -7.77 -20.05
C VAL A 10 -9.46 -8.86 -19.13
N THR A 11 -10.12 -9.03 -18.00
CA THR A 11 -9.99 -10.22 -17.15
C THR A 11 -11.37 -10.85 -17.03
N SER A 12 -11.50 -12.11 -17.44
CA SER A 12 -12.74 -12.87 -17.34
C SER A 12 -12.58 -14.03 -16.37
N LYS A 13 -13.60 -14.26 -15.55
CA LYS A 13 -13.66 -15.42 -14.65
C LYS A 13 -13.82 -16.73 -15.45
N ASP A 14 -14.63 -16.67 -16.50
CA ASP A 14 -15.09 -17.85 -17.25
C ASP A 14 -14.20 -18.21 -18.45
N ASP A 15 -13.18 -17.38 -18.72
CA ASP A 15 -12.25 -17.59 -19.83
C ASP A 15 -10.81 -17.35 -19.34
N SER A 16 -10.10 -18.44 -19.09
CA SER A 16 -8.71 -18.40 -18.58
C SER A 16 -7.72 -17.76 -19.55
N SER A 17 -8.03 -17.70 -20.85
CA SER A 17 -7.20 -16.99 -21.83
C SER A 17 -7.30 -15.47 -21.70
N LYS A 18 -8.33 -14.96 -21.01
CA LYS A 18 -8.58 -13.55 -20.74
C LYS A 18 -8.17 -13.16 -19.32
N ARG A 19 -6.88 -13.32 -19.04
CA ARG A 19 -6.27 -12.78 -17.80
C ARG A 19 -5.41 -11.59 -18.16
N ILE A 20 -5.94 -10.38 -17.95
CA ILE A 20 -5.30 -9.11 -18.35
C ILE A 20 -4.94 -9.13 -19.84
N SER A 21 -5.80 -9.75 -20.67
CA SER A 21 -5.58 -9.77 -22.11
C SER A 21 -5.78 -8.38 -22.71
N LEU A 22 -4.85 -7.95 -23.56
CA LEU A 22 -4.93 -6.67 -24.25
C LEU A 22 -5.54 -6.88 -25.64
N SER A 23 -6.59 -6.14 -25.94
CA SER A 23 -7.09 -5.93 -27.31
C SER A 23 -7.04 -4.46 -27.69
N THR A 24 -6.84 -4.19 -28.98
CA THR A 24 -6.84 -2.82 -29.51
C THR A 24 -7.96 -2.69 -30.51
N ILE A 25 -8.82 -1.70 -30.32
CA ILE A 25 -9.85 -1.33 -31.28
C ILE A 25 -9.33 -0.13 -32.08
N GLU A 26 -9.12 -0.32 -33.37
CA GLU A 26 -8.63 0.74 -34.27
C GLU A 26 -9.74 1.63 -34.79
N GLU A 27 -10.95 1.13 -34.89
CA GLU A 27 -12.13 1.89 -35.27
C GLU A 27 -13.29 1.65 -34.30
N LEU A 28 -13.79 2.74 -33.72
CA LEU A 28 -15.02 2.72 -32.97
C LEU A 28 -16.18 2.77 -33.97
N SER A 29 -16.91 1.67 -34.12
CA SER A 29 -18.14 1.68 -34.88
C SER A 29 -19.22 2.47 -34.12
N LYS A 30 -20.06 3.20 -34.84
CA LYS A 30 -21.26 3.80 -34.27
C LYS A 30 -22.35 2.71 -34.17
N ASP A 31 -22.02 1.61 -33.49
CA ASP A 31 -23.00 0.55 -33.28
C ASP A 31 -24.10 1.08 -32.35
N ARG A 32 -25.31 1.09 -32.87
CA ARG A 32 -26.53 1.45 -32.15
C ARG A 32 -27.26 0.21 -31.64
N SER A 33 -26.57 -0.93 -31.55
CA SER A 33 -27.20 -2.15 -31.01
C SER A 33 -27.72 -1.90 -29.60
N ASN A 34 -28.84 -2.48 -29.29
CA ASN A 34 -29.58 -2.31 -28.05
C ASN A 34 -28.87 -3.09 -26.93
N THR A 35 -27.70 -2.58 -26.48
CA THR A 35 -26.91 -3.20 -25.41
C THR A 35 -27.58 -2.96 -24.07
N LYS A 36 -27.69 -4.03 -23.26
CA LYS A 36 -28.29 -3.97 -21.91
C LYS A 36 -27.50 -3.12 -20.93
N SER A 37 -26.23 -2.81 -21.22
CA SER A 37 -25.34 -2.03 -20.35
C SER A 37 -24.64 -0.95 -21.15
N LYS A 38 -24.66 0.28 -20.65
CA LYS A 38 -24.02 1.43 -21.29
C LYS A 38 -23.12 2.14 -20.28
N ILE A 39 -21.91 2.41 -20.69
CA ILE A 39 -20.99 3.30 -19.95
C ILE A 39 -20.87 4.61 -20.73
N THR A 40 -21.17 5.72 -20.06
CA THR A 40 -21.00 7.07 -20.64
C THR A 40 -19.80 7.74 -20.01
N ILE A 41 -18.86 8.16 -20.84
CA ILE A 41 -17.66 8.89 -20.40
C ILE A 41 -17.81 10.35 -20.81
N GLU A 42 -17.75 11.25 -19.84
CA GLU A 42 -17.86 12.69 -20.04
C GLU A 42 -16.55 13.39 -19.66
N PRO A 43 -15.56 13.47 -20.58
CA PRO A 43 -14.21 13.98 -20.25
C PRO A 43 -14.18 15.43 -19.78
N LYS A 44 -15.23 16.21 -20.11
CA LYS A 44 -15.37 17.61 -19.68
C LYS A 44 -15.90 17.76 -18.26
N ASN A 45 -16.58 16.74 -17.74
CA ASN A 45 -17.14 16.74 -16.39
C ASN A 45 -16.14 16.11 -15.40
N LYS A 46 -15.06 16.84 -15.16
CA LYS A 46 -14.00 16.39 -14.25
C LYS A 46 -14.49 16.34 -12.80
N ARG A 47 -14.05 15.34 -12.07
CA ARG A 47 -14.24 15.16 -10.63
C ARG A 47 -12.92 15.38 -9.91
N GLN A 48 -12.67 14.66 -8.81
CA GLN A 48 -11.39 14.72 -8.08
C GLN A 48 -10.22 14.22 -8.95
N GLU A 49 -9.04 14.76 -8.69
CA GLU A 49 -7.80 14.27 -9.26
C GLU A 49 -7.31 13.02 -8.49
N ILE A 50 -6.93 11.98 -9.23
CA ILE A 50 -6.28 10.81 -8.64
C ILE A 50 -4.80 11.12 -8.45
N LEU A 51 -4.34 11.11 -7.20
CA LEU A 51 -2.95 11.44 -6.85
C LEU A 51 -1.96 10.31 -7.16
N GLY A 52 -2.43 9.07 -7.24
CA GLY A 52 -1.59 7.92 -7.53
C GLY A 52 -2.23 6.59 -7.12
N PHE A 53 -1.48 5.53 -7.32
CA PHE A 53 -1.81 4.18 -6.93
C PHE A 53 -0.67 3.60 -6.11
N GLY A 54 -0.97 2.58 -5.30
CA GLY A 54 0.04 1.92 -4.50
C GLY A 54 -0.47 0.73 -3.71
N GLY A 55 0.39 0.21 -2.87
CA GLY A 55 0.13 -0.91 -1.97
C GLY A 55 0.69 -0.67 -0.58
N SER A 56 0.68 -1.70 0.25
CA SER A 56 1.19 -1.63 1.62
C SER A 56 2.53 -2.31 1.74
N PHE A 57 3.46 -1.66 2.43
CA PHE A 57 4.64 -2.30 2.98
C PHE A 57 4.27 -2.90 4.34
N THR A 58 4.50 -4.19 4.50
CA THR A 58 4.21 -4.93 5.74
C THR A 58 5.42 -5.69 6.22
N GLU A 59 5.49 -5.99 7.52
CA GLU A 59 6.59 -6.79 8.06
C GLU A 59 6.63 -8.18 7.41
N ALA A 60 5.49 -8.82 7.20
CA ALA A 60 5.43 -10.14 6.56
C ALA A 60 5.99 -10.13 5.13
N SER A 61 5.61 -9.14 4.31
CA SER A 61 6.14 -9.04 2.94
C SER A 61 7.63 -8.69 2.94
N SER A 62 8.06 -7.79 3.82
CA SER A 62 9.45 -7.37 3.88
C SER A 62 10.39 -8.44 4.43
N SER A 63 9.90 -9.32 5.33
CA SER A 63 10.70 -10.44 5.83
C SER A 63 11.00 -11.45 4.71
N ILE A 64 10.01 -11.76 3.86
CA ILE A 64 10.21 -12.61 2.69
C ILE A 64 11.13 -11.93 1.67
N TYR A 65 10.88 -10.64 1.38
CA TYR A 65 11.71 -9.86 0.48
C TYR A 65 13.20 -9.87 0.89
N LYS A 66 13.48 -9.74 2.17
CA LYS A 66 14.85 -9.76 2.72
C LYS A 66 15.60 -11.06 2.38
N GLU A 67 14.90 -12.21 2.38
CA GLU A 67 15.50 -13.54 2.15
C GLU A 67 15.73 -13.85 0.65
N LEU A 68 15.22 -13.01 -0.25
CA LEU A 68 15.40 -13.20 -1.69
C LEU A 68 16.82 -12.82 -2.12
N ASP A 69 17.28 -13.41 -3.24
CA ASP A 69 18.46 -12.95 -3.94
C ASP A 69 18.25 -11.54 -4.56
N GLU A 70 19.33 -10.86 -4.91
CA GLU A 70 19.27 -9.48 -5.39
C GLU A 70 18.54 -9.36 -6.72
N ASP A 71 18.62 -10.35 -7.61
CA ASP A 71 17.92 -10.35 -8.90
C ASP A 71 16.40 -10.38 -8.67
N LYS A 72 15.93 -11.19 -7.71
CA LYS A 72 14.50 -11.25 -7.35
C LYS A 72 14.02 -9.99 -6.65
N LYS A 73 14.84 -9.41 -5.80
CA LYS A 73 14.53 -8.11 -5.18
C LYS A 73 14.36 -7.02 -6.25
N GLU A 74 15.30 -6.94 -7.21
CA GLU A 74 15.22 -5.97 -8.30
C GLU A 74 13.98 -6.22 -9.19
N GLU A 75 13.66 -7.49 -9.51
CA GLU A 75 12.47 -7.85 -10.28
C GLU A 75 11.18 -7.36 -9.60
N ILE A 76 11.06 -7.55 -8.27
CA ILE A 76 9.92 -7.09 -7.48
C ILE A 76 9.84 -5.56 -7.49
N ILE A 77 10.95 -4.90 -7.19
CA ILE A 77 11.00 -3.44 -7.14
C ILE A 77 10.71 -2.82 -8.51
N GLU A 78 11.25 -3.38 -9.60
CA GLU A 78 10.92 -2.93 -10.96
C GLU A 78 9.45 -3.14 -11.29
N SER A 79 8.88 -4.31 -10.94
CA SER A 79 7.48 -4.63 -11.25
C SER A 79 6.49 -3.69 -10.58
N TYR A 80 6.73 -3.29 -9.32
CA TYR A 80 5.83 -2.41 -8.59
C TYR A 80 6.15 -0.92 -8.78
N PHE A 81 7.42 -0.55 -8.80
CA PHE A 81 7.84 0.85 -8.71
C PHE A 81 8.59 1.34 -9.96
N GLY A 82 9.06 0.45 -10.82
CA GLY A 82 9.81 0.79 -12.04
C GLY A 82 8.97 1.40 -13.16
N GLU A 83 9.68 1.97 -14.15
CA GLU A 83 9.05 2.63 -15.29
C GLU A 83 8.29 1.68 -16.21
N ASN A 84 8.68 0.40 -16.25
CA ASN A 84 8.03 -0.64 -17.03
C ASN A 84 7.01 -1.44 -16.22
N GLY A 85 6.91 -1.19 -14.92
CA GLY A 85 5.98 -1.84 -14.01
C GLY A 85 4.72 -0.99 -13.72
N ASN A 86 4.18 -1.18 -12.51
CA ASN A 86 2.97 -0.49 -12.06
C ASN A 86 3.18 0.99 -11.73
N LYS A 87 4.41 1.44 -11.61
CA LYS A 87 4.80 2.83 -11.28
C LYS A 87 4.14 3.36 -10.02
N TYR A 88 4.01 2.55 -8.99
CA TYR A 88 3.39 2.97 -7.74
C TYR A 88 4.04 4.25 -7.20
N SER A 89 3.21 5.22 -6.87
CA SER A 89 3.60 6.53 -6.36
C SER A 89 3.02 6.81 -4.97
N MET A 90 2.23 5.88 -4.45
CA MET A 90 1.68 5.92 -3.10
C MET A 90 1.96 4.60 -2.40
N ALA A 91 2.09 4.66 -1.08
CA ALA A 91 2.23 3.47 -0.26
C ALA A 91 1.64 3.71 1.14
N ARG A 92 1.41 2.61 1.84
CA ARG A 92 1.05 2.62 3.26
C ARG A 92 2.03 1.74 4.02
N THR A 93 2.36 2.14 5.24
CA THR A 93 3.04 1.28 6.20
C THR A 93 2.34 1.36 7.56
N HIS A 94 2.62 0.43 8.44
CA HIS A 94 2.04 0.40 9.77
C HIS A 94 2.94 1.09 10.81
N ILE A 95 2.32 1.70 11.81
CA ILE A 95 2.95 2.10 13.06
C ILE A 95 2.55 1.05 14.09
N ASN A 96 3.52 0.50 14.82
CA ASN A 96 3.40 -0.72 15.61
C ASN A 96 3.07 -1.95 14.74
N SER A 97 2.79 -3.10 15.34
CA SER A 97 2.36 -4.28 14.61
C SER A 97 0.98 -4.11 13.97
N CYS A 98 0.75 -4.87 12.92
CA CYS A 98 -0.54 -4.99 12.23
C CYS A 98 -0.85 -6.48 11.98
N ASP A 99 -1.97 -6.80 11.36
CA ASP A 99 -2.37 -8.18 11.03
C ASP A 99 -1.36 -8.92 10.14
N PHE A 100 -0.52 -8.17 9.43
CA PHE A 100 0.55 -8.67 8.58
C PHE A 100 1.94 -8.50 9.21
N SER A 101 2.02 -8.52 10.53
CA SER A 101 3.28 -8.58 11.28
C SER A 101 3.59 -10.01 11.72
N LEU A 102 4.85 -10.31 11.98
CA LEU A 102 5.30 -11.62 12.46
C LEU A 102 4.92 -11.88 13.92
N GLY A 103 4.41 -10.88 14.60
CA GLY A 103 3.93 -10.92 15.97
C GLY A 103 3.61 -9.52 16.47
N ASN A 104 2.97 -9.41 17.63
CA ASN A 104 2.68 -8.13 18.25
C ASN A 104 3.96 -7.46 18.73
N TYR A 105 4.07 -6.15 18.48
CA TYR A 105 5.11 -5.28 19.01
C TYR A 105 4.65 -3.83 19.01
N ALA A 106 5.25 -3.05 19.87
CA ALA A 106 5.13 -1.60 19.87
C ALA A 106 6.52 -0.95 19.83
N HIS A 107 6.59 0.29 19.38
CA HIS A 107 7.86 1.04 19.34
C HIS A 107 8.29 1.54 20.71
N VAL A 108 7.35 1.58 21.70
CA VAL A 108 7.59 1.85 23.12
C VAL A 108 6.89 0.78 23.93
N GLU A 109 7.66 -0.06 24.61
CA GLU A 109 7.15 -1.13 25.47
C GLU A 109 7.12 -0.73 26.97
N ASP A 110 7.91 0.25 27.35
CA ASP A 110 7.94 0.73 28.73
C ASP A 110 6.71 1.60 29.04
N LYS A 111 5.84 1.07 29.92
CA LYS A 111 4.64 1.78 30.40
C LYS A 111 4.91 3.08 31.19
N ASN A 112 6.13 3.28 31.64
CA ASN A 112 6.52 4.48 32.40
C ASN A 112 7.12 5.57 31.48
N ASP A 113 7.34 5.25 30.22
CA ASP A 113 7.93 6.19 29.27
C ASP A 113 6.87 7.04 28.57
N LEU A 114 6.27 7.95 29.31
CA LEU A 114 5.26 8.87 28.78
C LEU A 114 5.84 9.92 27.81
N GLU A 115 7.14 10.14 27.86
CA GLU A 115 7.85 11.08 26.99
C GLU A 115 8.41 10.41 25.74
N LEU A 116 8.16 9.10 25.54
CA LEU A 116 8.57 8.30 24.39
C LEU A 116 10.10 8.27 24.14
N LYS A 117 10.91 8.36 25.20
CA LYS A 117 12.38 8.38 25.12
C LYS A 117 12.95 7.05 24.64
N THR A 118 12.23 5.96 24.87
CA THR A 118 12.61 4.61 24.45
C THR A 118 12.03 4.22 23.09
N PHE A 119 11.43 5.18 22.37
CA PHE A 119 10.88 4.91 21.02
C PHE A 119 11.95 4.34 20.10
N SER A 120 11.69 3.16 19.55
CA SER A 120 12.66 2.43 18.76
C SER A 120 12.09 1.85 17.47
N LEU A 121 12.78 2.09 16.36
CA LEU A 121 12.51 1.50 15.04
C LEU A 121 13.43 0.31 14.73
N GLU A 122 14.19 -0.21 15.72
CA GLU A 122 15.17 -1.27 15.46
C GLU A 122 14.54 -2.50 14.78
N ARG A 123 13.34 -2.89 15.19
CA ARG A 123 12.60 -3.99 14.54
C ARG A 123 12.32 -3.70 13.06
N ASN A 124 11.93 -2.49 12.74
CA ASN A 124 11.62 -2.11 11.35
C ASN A 124 12.86 -2.03 10.46
N LYS A 125 14.04 -1.77 11.06
CA LYS A 125 15.33 -1.76 10.35
C LYS A 125 15.76 -3.14 9.88
N ILE A 126 15.18 -4.21 10.41
CA ILE A 126 15.54 -5.60 10.04
C ILE A 126 15.15 -5.90 8.59
N SER A 127 13.98 -5.47 8.14
CA SER A 127 13.47 -5.76 6.79
C SER A 127 12.59 -4.66 6.20
N LEU A 128 11.68 -4.06 6.99
CA LEU A 128 10.65 -3.15 6.51
C LEU A 128 11.26 -1.86 5.92
N ILE A 129 12.13 -1.21 6.66
CA ILE A 129 12.81 0.03 6.21
C ILE A 129 13.72 -0.25 5.01
N PRO A 130 14.53 -1.32 4.96
CA PRO A 130 15.27 -1.68 3.76
C PRO A 130 14.41 -1.80 2.50
N MET A 131 13.32 -2.55 2.54
CA MET A 131 12.39 -2.68 1.40
C MET A 131 11.79 -1.34 0.97
N ILE A 132 11.41 -0.50 1.93
CA ILE A 132 10.91 0.86 1.65
C ILE A 132 11.99 1.70 0.95
N ASN A 133 13.23 1.62 1.41
CA ASN A 133 14.35 2.37 0.84
C ASN A 133 14.65 1.95 -0.61
N ASP A 134 14.57 0.66 -0.93
CA ASP A 134 14.74 0.17 -2.30
C ASP A 134 13.65 0.74 -3.23
N ALA A 135 12.40 0.74 -2.77
CA ALA A 135 11.30 1.36 -3.51
C ALA A 135 11.48 2.88 -3.69
N LEU A 136 11.87 3.59 -2.62
CA LEU A 136 12.16 5.02 -2.66
C LEU A 136 13.31 5.34 -3.63
N LYS A 137 14.38 4.57 -3.58
CA LYS A 137 15.53 4.70 -4.51
C LYS A 137 15.06 4.52 -5.95
N LYS A 138 14.26 3.49 -6.25
CA LYS A 138 13.73 3.23 -7.59
C LYS A 138 12.89 4.39 -8.11
N ARG A 139 12.09 4.99 -7.27
CA ARG A 139 11.21 6.13 -7.59
C ARG A 139 11.86 7.50 -7.38
N LYS A 140 13.17 7.57 -7.13
CA LYS A 140 13.88 8.83 -6.84
C LYS A 140 13.19 9.66 -5.75
N ASN A 141 12.79 8.98 -4.67
CA ASN A 141 12.03 9.54 -3.54
C ASN A 141 10.63 10.10 -3.89
N ASN A 142 10.06 9.71 -5.03
CA ASN A 142 8.73 10.15 -5.43
C ASN A 142 7.66 9.10 -5.09
N ILE A 143 7.56 8.75 -3.80
CA ILE A 143 6.50 7.92 -3.23
C ILE A 143 5.93 8.67 -2.02
N ARG A 144 4.62 8.84 -1.98
CA ARG A 144 3.91 9.33 -0.79
C ARG A 144 3.58 8.15 0.11
N ILE A 145 4.13 8.15 1.32
CA ILE A 145 3.92 7.05 2.27
C ILE A 145 3.02 7.55 3.40
N MET A 146 1.93 6.82 3.64
CA MET A 146 1.06 7.01 4.80
C MET A 146 1.47 6.01 5.87
N ALA A 147 1.99 6.50 6.99
CA ALA A 147 2.16 5.69 8.19
C ALA A 147 0.84 5.65 8.98
N SER A 148 0.39 4.47 9.31
CA SER A 148 -0.95 4.23 9.86
C SER A 148 -0.88 3.44 11.15
N PRO A 149 -1.27 4.03 12.30
CA PRO A 149 -1.32 3.29 13.55
C PRO A 149 -2.47 2.27 13.52
N TRP A 150 -2.17 1.05 13.99
CA TRP A 150 -3.15 -0.04 14.07
C TRP A 150 -3.67 -0.21 15.49
N SER A 151 -2.78 -0.18 16.46
CA SER A 151 -3.15 -0.21 17.88
C SER A 151 -2.16 0.62 18.67
N PRO A 152 -2.61 1.33 19.70
CA PRO A 152 -1.71 1.80 20.74
C PRO A 152 -0.96 0.63 21.39
N PRO A 153 0.21 0.87 22.02
CA PRO A 153 0.85 -0.12 22.87
C PRO A 153 -0.12 -0.74 23.88
N ALA A 154 0.06 -2.00 24.23
CA ALA A 154 -0.83 -2.73 25.12
C ALA A 154 -1.08 -2.00 26.45
N TRP A 155 -0.03 -1.40 27.01
CA TRP A 155 -0.11 -0.68 28.29
C TRP A 155 -0.98 0.59 28.26
N MET A 156 -1.18 1.19 27.08
CA MET A 156 -2.07 2.34 26.89
C MET A 156 -3.56 1.96 26.80
N LYS A 157 -3.88 0.67 26.66
CA LYS A 157 -5.26 0.21 26.43
C LYS A 157 -5.90 -0.35 27.70
N THR A 158 -7.22 -0.23 27.78
CA THR A 158 -8.01 -0.74 28.91
C THR A 158 -7.94 -2.25 29.07
N THR A 159 -7.75 -2.99 27.98
CA THR A 159 -7.59 -4.45 27.96
C THR A 159 -6.17 -4.89 28.33
N GLY A 160 -5.16 -4.00 28.25
CA GLY A 160 -3.76 -4.40 28.39
C GLY A 160 -3.23 -5.22 27.22
N GLU A 161 -3.93 -5.24 26.09
CA GLU A 161 -3.57 -6.03 24.90
C GLU A 161 -3.68 -5.19 23.63
N MET A 162 -2.81 -5.43 22.65
CA MET A 162 -2.88 -4.75 21.36
C MET A 162 -4.06 -5.22 20.51
N ASN A 163 -4.38 -6.51 20.59
CA ASN A 163 -5.51 -7.15 19.91
C ASN A 163 -6.81 -7.07 20.72
N PHE A 164 -7.89 -7.64 20.18
CA PHE A 164 -9.17 -7.85 20.86
C PHE A 164 -9.85 -6.57 21.39
N GLY A 165 -9.75 -5.48 20.65
CA GLY A 165 -10.45 -4.23 20.97
C GLY A 165 -9.85 -3.50 22.17
N GLY A 166 -10.70 -2.97 23.05
CA GLY A 166 -10.32 -2.10 24.15
C GLY A 166 -10.29 -0.61 23.74
N LYS A 167 -10.23 0.26 24.72
CA LYS A 167 -10.18 1.71 24.54
C LYS A 167 -8.81 2.24 24.93
N LEU A 168 -8.34 3.29 24.26
CA LEU A 168 -7.22 4.09 24.74
C LEU A 168 -7.62 4.72 26.08
N LYS A 169 -6.80 4.51 27.11
CA LYS A 169 -6.99 5.13 28.41
C LYS A 169 -6.81 6.65 28.30
N SER A 170 -7.64 7.40 29.03
CA SER A 170 -7.67 8.86 28.90
C SER A 170 -6.35 9.55 29.25
N GLU A 171 -5.64 9.00 30.23
CA GLU A 171 -4.34 9.50 30.69
C GLU A 171 -3.21 9.39 29.66
N TYR A 172 -3.37 8.57 28.63
CA TYR A 172 -2.35 8.38 27.58
C TYR A 172 -2.68 9.06 26.24
N ARG A 173 -3.73 9.88 26.17
CA ARG A 173 -4.14 10.52 24.92
C ARG A 173 -3.05 11.43 24.34
N ASP A 174 -2.43 12.22 25.17
CA ASP A 174 -1.36 13.13 24.74
C ASP A 174 -0.09 12.36 24.37
N THR A 175 0.26 11.33 25.14
CA THR A 175 1.37 10.43 24.81
C THR A 175 1.13 9.74 23.47
N TRP A 176 -0.09 9.24 23.22
CA TRP A 176 -0.43 8.60 21.95
C TRP A 176 -0.46 9.57 20.78
N ALA A 177 -0.84 10.82 20.99
CA ALA A 177 -0.81 11.85 19.94
C ALA A 177 0.61 12.23 19.53
N ASN A 178 1.57 12.10 20.46
CA ASN A 178 3.00 12.35 20.21
C ASN A 178 3.75 11.12 19.67
N TYR A 179 3.13 9.95 19.74
CA TYR A 179 3.72 8.69 19.34
C TYR A 179 3.90 8.61 17.82
#